data_2e6f600617d79bb1f8c07014bbff8875
#
_entry.id   2e6f600617d79bb1f8c07014bbff8875
#
_cell.length_a   1.000
_cell.length_b   1.000
_cell.length_c   1.000
_cell.angle_alpha   90.00
_cell.angle_beta   90.00
_cell.angle_gamma   90.00
#
_symmetry.space_group_name_H-M   'P 1'
#
loop_
_entity.id
_entity.type
_entity.pdbx_description
1 polymer ?
#
loop_
_entity_poly.entity_id
_entity_poly.type
_entity_poly.pdbx_seq_one_letter_code
_entity_poly.pdbx_strand_id
1 'polypeptide(L)'
;CIHIAFVAEGYTEGEMDTFVADARTAMDAIFAHEPFKSMRDRFNVVAVKAVSAESGTSSPATGEWKNTVLGSHFDTFYSSRYLTTLRLKTLHDVLAGTPYEHIIVLVNTDQYGGGGILNSYNLAMTHHPKFRPVVVHEFGHSFAGLADEYAYDFEDIPMYPHDVEPWEPNITTKVDFRNKWENLIGTDSQA
;
A
#
# COMPACT_ATOMS: atom_id res chain seq x y z
N CYS A 1 9.51 -9.14 16.65
CA CYS A 1 9.58 -8.04 15.66
C CYS A 1 8.66 -8.36 14.51
N ILE A 2 8.03 -7.33 13.98
CA ILE A 2 7.24 -7.37 12.74
C ILE A 2 8.18 -7.04 11.59
N HIS A 3 8.19 -7.84 10.53
CA HIS A 3 9.06 -7.63 9.39
C HIS A 3 8.28 -7.01 8.23
N ILE A 4 8.77 -5.89 7.72
CA ILE A 4 8.27 -5.24 6.51
C ILE A 4 9.29 -5.48 5.40
N ALA A 5 8.87 -6.10 4.30
CA ALA A 5 9.68 -6.28 3.11
C ALA A 5 9.28 -5.26 2.03
N PHE A 6 10.17 -4.36 1.68
CA PHE A 6 10.05 -3.56 0.46
C PHE A 6 10.56 -4.36 -0.73
N VAL A 7 9.79 -4.46 -1.79
CA VAL A 7 10.13 -5.21 -3.00
C VAL A 7 10.21 -4.26 -4.19
N ALA A 8 11.30 -4.34 -4.95
CA ALA A 8 11.47 -3.55 -6.17
C ALA A 8 10.55 -4.07 -7.29
N GLU A 9 9.85 -3.17 -7.96
CA GLU A 9 9.06 -3.46 -9.16
C GLU A 9 9.28 -2.39 -10.22
N GLY A 10 9.62 -2.82 -11.45
CA GLY A 10 9.92 -1.90 -12.54
C GLY A 10 11.28 -1.18 -12.41
N TYR A 11 12.17 -1.64 -11.55
CA TYR A 11 13.55 -1.16 -11.48
C TYR A 11 14.46 -2.15 -12.21
N THR A 12 15.22 -1.65 -13.17
CA THR A 12 16.30 -2.40 -13.82
C THR A 12 17.51 -2.53 -12.89
N GLU A 13 18.50 -3.35 -13.25
CA GLU A 13 19.72 -3.51 -12.45
C GLU A 13 20.44 -2.18 -12.21
N GLY A 14 20.49 -1.31 -13.21
CA GLY A 14 21.11 0.02 -13.10
C GLY A 14 20.35 0.99 -12.20
N GLU A 15 19.09 0.68 -11.81
CA GLU A 15 18.23 1.53 -10.98
C GLU A 15 18.13 1.03 -9.53
N MET A 16 18.88 0.00 -9.13
CA MET A 16 18.79 -0.58 -7.78
C MET A 16 19.21 0.37 -6.65
N ASP A 17 20.10 1.32 -6.91
CA ASP A 17 20.45 2.34 -5.93
C ASP A 17 19.30 3.34 -5.75
N THR A 18 18.57 3.67 -6.81
CA THR A 18 17.34 4.47 -6.75
C THR A 18 16.28 3.73 -5.93
N PHE A 19 16.05 2.44 -6.19
CA PHE A 19 15.13 1.64 -5.38
C PHE A 19 15.47 1.69 -3.89
N VAL A 20 16.76 1.54 -3.53
CA VAL A 20 17.15 1.60 -2.10
C VAL A 20 16.87 2.97 -1.48
N ALA A 21 17.05 4.05 -2.24
CA ALA A 21 16.71 5.41 -1.79
C ALA A 21 15.19 5.58 -1.61
N ASP A 22 14.40 5.04 -2.54
CA ASP A 22 12.93 5.05 -2.47
C ASP A 22 12.42 4.21 -1.29
N ALA A 23 13.01 3.04 -1.04
CA ALA A 23 12.69 2.21 0.13
C ALA A 23 12.97 2.94 1.46
N ARG A 24 14.07 3.70 1.54
CA ARG A 24 14.35 4.56 2.71
C ARG A 24 13.30 5.65 2.87
N THR A 25 12.91 6.30 1.76
CA THR A 25 11.88 7.34 1.75
C THR A 25 10.53 6.79 2.22
N ALA A 26 10.15 5.59 1.78
CA ALA A 26 8.92 4.90 2.22
C ALA A 26 8.98 4.56 3.71
N MET A 27 10.10 3.99 4.16
CA MET A 27 10.34 3.67 5.56
C MET A 27 10.21 4.92 6.45
N ASP A 28 10.86 6.02 6.07
CA ASP A 28 10.82 7.28 6.81
C ASP A 28 9.40 7.87 6.83
N ALA A 29 8.65 7.72 5.73
CA ALA A 29 7.26 8.17 5.67
C ALA A 29 6.36 7.39 6.65
N ILE A 30 6.45 6.07 6.67
CA ILE A 30 5.65 5.21 7.56
C ILE A 30 5.99 5.51 9.02
N PHE A 31 7.27 5.54 9.38
CA PHE A 31 7.70 5.76 10.77
C PHE A 31 7.69 7.23 11.23
N ALA A 32 7.25 8.15 10.38
CA ALA A 32 6.89 9.51 10.80
C ALA A 32 5.50 9.61 11.44
N HIS A 33 4.65 8.58 11.26
CA HIS A 33 3.25 8.57 11.71
C HIS A 33 3.04 7.66 12.93
N GLU A 34 2.19 8.08 13.86
CA GLU A 34 1.72 7.20 14.93
C GLU A 34 0.72 6.15 14.38
N PRO A 35 0.69 4.95 14.95
CA PRO A 35 1.48 4.46 16.10
C PRO A 35 2.88 3.94 15.72
N PHE A 36 3.22 3.88 14.43
CA PHE A 36 4.47 3.30 13.93
C PHE A 36 5.70 4.02 14.46
N LYS A 37 5.62 5.34 14.63
CA LYS A 37 6.71 6.17 15.17
C LYS A 37 7.08 5.73 16.59
N SER A 38 6.12 5.66 17.50
CA SER A 38 6.33 5.24 18.88
C SER A 38 6.71 3.77 19.03
N MET A 39 6.39 2.95 18.02
CA MET A 39 6.63 1.50 18.02
C MET A 39 7.74 1.09 17.06
N ARG A 40 8.59 2.03 16.63
CA ARG A 40 9.63 1.78 15.62
C ARG A 40 10.54 0.59 15.93
N ASP A 41 10.85 0.39 17.21
CA ASP A 41 11.69 -0.70 17.72
C ASP A 41 11.05 -2.10 17.58
N ARG A 42 9.75 -2.16 17.28
CA ARG A 42 9.00 -3.40 17.02
C ARG A 42 9.12 -3.90 15.58
N PHE A 43 9.71 -3.10 14.69
CA PHE A 43 9.76 -3.39 13.26
C PHE A 43 11.19 -3.61 12.78
N ASN A 44 11.37 -4.64 11.98
CA ASN A 44 12.51 -4.83 11.09
C ASN A 44 12.08 -4.54 9.65
N VAL A 45 12.96 -3.87 8.91
CA VAL A 45 12.68 -3.50 7.51
C VAL A 45 13.78 -4.07 6.64
N VAL A 46 13.39 -4.75 5.57
CA VAL A 46 14.30 -5.27 4.54
C VAL A 46 13.91 -4.74 3.18
N ALA A 47 14.89 -4.53 2.31
CA ALA A 47 14.70 -4.15 0.92
C ALA A 47 15.16 -5.29 0.00
N VAL A 48 14.26 -5.81 -0.81
CA VAL A 48 14.49 -6.94 -1.72
C VAL A 48 14.66 -6.41 -3.14
N LYS A 49 15.88 -6.51 -3.66
CA LYS A 49 16.25 -6.04 -4.98
C LYS A 49 15.79 -7.02 -6.06
N ALA A 50 14.53 -6.94 -6.47
CA ALA A 50 13.99 -7.72 -7.57
C ALA A 50 14.19 -6.97 -8.89
N VAL A 51 15.08 -7.48 -9.75
CA VAL A 51 15.46 -6.81 -11.00
C VAL A 51 14.41 -7.06 -12.07
N SER A 52 13.87 -6.00 -12.65
CA SER A 52 12.99 -6.04 -13.82
C SER A 52 13.80 -5.93 -15.12
N ALA A 53 13.29 -6.54 -16.19
CA ALA A 53 13.90 -6.43 -17.51
C ALA A 53 13.70 -5.04 -18.13
N GLU A 54 12.60 -4.37 -17.79
CA GLU A 54 12.25 -3.03 -18.24
C GLU A 54 11.93 -2.12 -17.06
N SER A 55 12.22 -0.84 -17.23
CA SER A 55 11.90 0.22 -16.28
C SER A 55 10.43 0.63 -16.38
N GLY A 56 9.79 0.89 -15.24
CA GLY A 56 8.41 1.38 -15.19
C GLY A 56 7.37 0.31 -14.87
N THR A 57 6.12 0.56 -15.24
CA THR A 57 4.98 -0.32 -15.04
C THR A 57 4.01 -0.24 -16.22
N SER A 58 3.13 -1.21 -16.36
CA SER A 58 2.15 -1.25 -17.47
C SER A 58 0.96 -0.33 -17.20
N SER A 59 0.49 0.33 -18.26
CA SER A 59 -0.75 1.12 -18.33
C SER A 59 -1.63 0.60 -19.47
N PRO A 60 -2.45 -0.43 -19.23
CA PRO A 60 -3.27 -1.06 -20.28
C PRO A 60 -4.19 -0.10 -21.04
N ALA A 61 -4.78 0.89 -20.36
CA ALA A 61 -5.67 1.87 -20.99
C ALA A 61 -4.97 2.72 -22.06
N THR A 62 -3.65 2.93 -21.94
CA THR A 62 -2.84 3.63 -22.95
C THR A 62 -2.13 2.69 -23.93
N GLY A 63 -2.30 1.37 -23.74
CA GLY A 63 -1.62 0.36 -24.54
C GLY A 63 -0.14 0.18 -24.19
N GLU A 64 0.32 0.74 -23.08
CA GLU A 64 1.70 0.60 -22.63
C GLU A 64 1.89 -0.67 -21.80
N TRP A 65 2.77 -1.55 -22.28
CA TRP A 65 3.10 -2.81 -21.62
C TRP A 65 4.60 -2.86 -21.29
N LYS A 66 4.91 -3.27 -20.06
CA LYS A 66 6.29 -3.41 -19.55
C LYS A 66 6.56 -4.82 -19.07
N ASN A 67 7.72 -5.33 -19.40
CA ASN A 67 8.20 -6.62 -18.90
C ASN A 67 8.93 -6.43 -17.57
N THR A 68 8.14 -6.32 -16.50
CA THR A 68 8.66 -6.16 -15.14
C THR A 68 8.58 -7.47 -14.36
N VAL A 69 9.31 -7.60 -13.27
CA VAL A 69 9.41 -8.85 -12.50
C VAL A 69 8.07 -9.29 -11.95
N LEU A 70 7.27 -8.37 -11.40
CA LEU A 70 5.95 -8.68 -10.86
C LEU A 70 4.82 -8.41 -11.85
N GLY A 71 5.10 -7.77 -12.99
CA GLY A 71 4.06 -7.44 -13.98
C GLY A 71 2.98 -6.53 -13.42
N SER A 72 3.36 -5.54 -12.62
CA SER A 72 2.42 -4.56 -12.09
C SER A 72 1.77 -3.75 -13.21
N HIS A 73 0.53 -3.35 -12.97
CA HIS A 73 -0.21 -2.56 -13.94
C HIS A 73 -1.24 -1.66 -13.26
N PHE A 74 -1.51 -0.53 -13.89
CA PHE A 74 -2.65 0.33 -13.61
C PHE A 74 -3.95 -0.25 -14.18
N ASP A 75 -5.01 0.50 -14.13
CA ASP A 75 -6.33 0.21 -14.70
C ASP A 75 -7.01 -1.04 -14.11
N THR A 76 -6.62 -1.47 -12.90
CA THR A 76 -7.32 -2.53 -12.18
C THR A 76 -8.75 -2.10 -11.89
N PHE A 77 -9.72 -2.96 -12.23
CA PHE A 77 -11.15 -2.64 -12.17
C PHE A 77 -11.53 -1.36 -12.93
N TYR A 78 -10.85 -1.07 -14.04
CA TYR A 78 -11.03 0.12 -14.86
C TYR A 78 -10.74 1.45 -14.14
N SER A 79 -10.05 1.42 -13.03
CA SER A 79 -9.59 2.62 -12.31
C SER A 79 -8.14 2.93 -12.69
N SER A 80 -7.92 4.09 -13.32
CA SER A 80 -6.61 4.54 -13.79
C SER A 80 -5.55 4.73 -12.69
N ARG A 81 -5.97 4.82 -11.45
CA ARG A 81 -5.09 4.98 -10.29
C ARG A 81 -4.90 3.70 -9.48
N TYR A 82 -5.66 2.63 -9.78
CA TYR A 82 -5.58 1.40 -9.01
C TYR A 82 -4.49 0.49 -9.57
N LEU A 83 -3.42 0.37 -8.79
CA LEU A 83 -2.19 -0.33 -9.14
C LEU A 83 -2.16 -1.70 -8.44
N THR A 84 -2.02 -2.77 -9.21
CA THR A 84 -1.94 -4.13 -8.67
C THR A 84 -0.97 -5.02 -9.45
N THR A 85 -0.76 -6.23 -8.94
CA THR A 85 -0.15 -7.34 -9.67
C THR A 85 -0.96 -8.62 -9.47
N LEU A 86 -1.04 -9.45 -10.49
CA LEU A 86 -1.60 -10.81 -10.40
C LEU A 86 -0.52 -11.90 -10.25
N ARG A 87 0.76 -11.53 -10.27
CA ARG A 87 1.89 -12.46 -10.17
C ARG A 87 2.25 -12.77 -8.71
N LEU A 88 1.27 -13.18 -7.90
CA LEU A 88 1.46 -13.44 -6.47
C LEU A 88 2.48 -14.55 -6.21
N LYS A 89 2.47 -15.60 -7.03
CA LYS A 89 3.49 -16.65 -6.92
C LYS A 89 4.90 -16.09 -7.08
N THR A 90 5.12 -15.26 -8.10
CA THR A 90 6.43 -14.63 -8.35
C THR A 90 6.81 -13.70 -7.20
N LEU A 91 5.87 -12.94 -6.64
CA LEU A 91 6.11 -12.10 -5.47
C LEU A 91 6.64 -12.91 -4.29
N HIS A 92 6.00 -14.04 -3.98
CA HIS A 92 6.45 -14.90 -2.89
C HIS A 92 7.74 -15.66 -3.22
N ASP A 93 7.98 -16.05 -4.48
CA ASP A 93 9.24 -16.64 -4.92
C ASP A 93 10.42 -15.67 -4.74
N VAL A 94 10.22 -14.38 -5.06
CA VAL A 94 11.22 -13.31 -4.87
C VAL A 94 11.54 -13.10 -3.39
N LEU A 95 10.55 -13.30 -2.53
CA LEU A 95 10.68 -13.18 -1.08
C LEU A 95 11.19 -14.45 -0.39
N ALA A 96 11.43 -15.55 -1.13
CA ALA A 96 11.85 -16.80 -0.56
C ALA A 96 13.14 -16.64 0.29
N GLY A 97 13.08 -17.08 1.54
CA GLY A 97 14.19 -16.94 2.49
C GLY A 97 14.32 -15.56 3.16
N THR A 98 13.44 -14.61 2.84
CA THR A 98 13.34 -13.32 3.51
C THR A 98 12.22 -13.36 4.55
N PRO A 99 12.44 -12.99 5.81
CA PRO A 99 11.35 -12.90 6.79
C PRO A 99 10.46 -11.69 6.45
N TYR A 100 9.15 -11.90 6.45
CA TYR A 100 8.16 -10.83 6.28
C TYR A 100 6.81 -11.22 6.88
N GLU A 101 6.12 -10.25 7.45
CA GLU A 101 4.70 -10.27 7.76
C GLU A 101 3.93 -9.30 6.84
N HIS A 102 4.60 -8.22 6.40
CA HIS A 102 4.01 -7.23 5.51
C HIS A 102 4.88 -6.99 4.29
N ILE A 103 4.24 -6.89 3.13
CA ILE A 103 4.90 -6.71 1.83
C ILE A 103 4.47 -5.36 1.25
N ILE A 104 5.45 -4.52 0.92
CA ILE A 104 5.24 -3.25 0.23
C ILE A 104 6.01 -3.28 -1.08
N VAL A 105 5.30 -3.28 -2.20
CA VAL A 105 5.88 -3.24 -3.53
C VAL A 105 6.06 -1.78 -3.94
N LEU A 106 7.31 -1.38 -4.15
CA LEU A 106 7.64 -0.04 -4.63
C LEU A 106 7.77 -0.07 -6.14
N VAL A 107 6.92 0.69 -6.81
CA VAL A 107 6.79 0.67 -8.26
C VAL A 107 7.44 1.90 -8.88
N ASN A 108 8.40 1.66 -9.76
CA ASN A 108 9.18 2.67 -10.44
C ASN A 108 8.32 3.43 -11.48
N THR A 109 7.53 4.37 -11.03
CA THR A 109 6.67 5.20 -11.90
C THR A 109 6.35 6.54 -11.24
N ASP A 110 6.14 7.55 -12.06
CA ASP A 110 5.66 8.87 -11.69
C ASP A 110 4.13 9.02 -11.86
N GLN A 111 3.47 8.02 -12.45
CA GLN A 111 2.01 8.01 -12.54
C GLN A 111 1.39 7.82 -11.16
N TYR A 112 0.41 8.68 -10.83
CA TYR A 112 -0.29 8.62 -9.55
C TYR A 112 -1.08 7.31 -9.40
N GLY A 113 -0.87 6.61 -8.30
CA GLY A 113 -1.68 5.44 -7.91
C GLY A 113 -1.04 4.58 -6.85
N GLY A 114 -1.83 3.67 -6.36
CA GLY A 114 -1.47 2.69 -5.36
C GLY A 114 -2.53 1.60 -5.26
N GLY A 115 -2.37 0.72 -4.31
CA GLY A 115 -3.34 -0.33 -4.00
C GLY A 115 -2.91 -1.11 -2.76
N GLY A 116 -3.83 -1.32 -1.83
CA GLY A 116 -3.58 -2.06 -0.60
C GLY A 116 -4.58 -3.18 -0.40
N ILE A 117 -4.08 -4.39 -0.13
CA ILE A 117 -4.89 -5.59 0.09
C ILE A 117 -4.57 -6.15 1.47
N LEU A 118 -5.57 -6.14 2.35
CA LEU A 118 -5.43 -6.65 3.73
C LEU A 118 -4.84 -8.05 3.75
N ASN A 119 -3.85 -8.23 4.64
CA ASN A 119 -3.13 -9.49 4.85
C ASN A 119 -2.46 -10.06 3.59
N SER A 120 -2.20 -9.22 2.58
CA SER A 120 -1.50 -9.66 1.37
C SER A 120 -0.32 -8.72 1.05
N TYR A 121 -0.54 -7.65 0.33
CA TYR A 121 0.51 -6.71 -0.05
C TYR A 121 -0.09 -5.34 -0.34
N ASN A 122 0.75 -4.33 -0.38
CA ASN A 122 0.39 -3.06 -0.99
C ASN A 122 1.44 -2.62 -2.02
N LEU A 123 1.01 -1.79 -2.97
CA LEU A 123 1.87 -1.15 -3.95
C LEU A 123 1.74 0.37 -3.84
N ALA A 124 2.84 1.06 -4.09
CA ALA A 124 2.85 2.52 -4.20
C ALA A 124 3.81 2.94 -5.31
N MET A 125 3.40 3.94 -6.10
CA MET A 125 4.28 4.64 -7.03
C MET A 125 5.37 5.38 -6.24
N THR A 126 6.61 5.48 -6.76
CA THR A 126 7.74 6.06 -6.03
C THR A 126 8.16 7.46 -6.50
N HIS A 127 7.91 7.82 -7.75
CA HIS A 127 8.44 9.07 -8.33
C HIS A 127 7.38 10.16 -8.50
N HIS A 128 6.21 9.99 -7.88
CA HIS A 128 5.18 11.03 -7.83
C HIS A 128 5.32 11.88 -6.56
N PRO A 129 5.01 13.19 -6.57
CA PRO A 129 5.08 14.06 -5.38
C PRO A 129 4.23 13.58 -4.19
N LYS A 130 3.21 12.77 -4.44
CA LYS A 130 2.35 12.14 -3.42
C LYS A 130 2.85 10.78 -2.92
N PHE A 131 4.06 10.36 -3.25
CA PHE A 131 4.59 9.06 -2.83
C PHE A 131 4.49 8.84 -1.31
N ARG A 132 5.01 9.78 -0.52
CA ARG A 132 5.00 9.65 0.95
C ARG A 132 3.61 9.44 1.55
N PRO A 133 2.59 10.27 1.29
CA PRO A 133 1.25 10.03 1.82
C PRO A 133 0.62 8.75 1.26
N VAL A 134 0.82 8.40 -0.02
CA VAL A 134 0.23 7.20 -0.61
C VAL A 134 0.79 5.92 0.00
N VAL A 135 2.11 5.80 0.19
CA VAL A 135 2.68 4.59 0.80
C VAL A 135 2.18 4.37 2.23
N VAL A 136 1.95 5.43 2.99
CA VAL A 136 1.36 5.36 4.34
C VAL A 136 -0.11 4.94 4.26
N HIS A 137 -0.88 5.52 3.34
CA HIS A 137 -2.28 5.22 3.11
C HIS A 137 -2.50 3.75 2.73
N GLU A 138 -1.78 3.25 1.72
CA GLU A 138 -1.88 1.87 1.28
C GLU A 138 -1.41 0.88 2.37
N PHE A 139 -0.43 1.28 3.18
CA PHE A 139 -0.01 0.50 4.34
C PHE A 139 -1.11 0.42 5.40
N GLY A 140 -1.90 1.47 5.59
CA GLY A 140 -3.08 1.46 6.44
C GLY A 140 -4.10 0.38 6.04
N HIS A 141 -4.37 0.24 4.75
CA HIS A 141 -5.24 -0.82 4.22
C HIS A 141 -4.64 -2.21 4.45
N SER A 142 -3.39 -2.43 4.04
CA SER A 142 -2.78 -3.76 4.09
C SER A 142 -2.43 -4.23 5.50
N PHE A 143 -2.05 -3.31 6.39
CA PHE A 143 -1.65 -3.61 7.77
C PHE A 143 -2.83 -3.73 8.72
N ALA A 144 -3.75 -2.76 8.67
CA ALA A 144 -4.81 -2.61 9.67
C ALA A 144 -6.23 -2.79 9.11
N GLY A 145 -6.39 -2.98 7.80
CA GLY A 145 -7.70 -3.11 7.17
C GLY A 145 -8.54 -1.84 7.24
N LEU A 146 -7.90 -0.67 7.22
CA LEU A 146 -8.62 0.59 7.26
C LEU A 146 -9.40 0.80 5.96
N ALA A 147 -10.61 1.32 6.07
CA ALA A 147 -11.38 1.81 4.94
C ALA A 147 -10.92 3.21 4.53
N ASP A 148 -11.20 3.59 3.29
CA ASP A 148 -11.08 4.96 2.82
C ASP A 148 -12.10 5.87 3.52
N GLU A 149 -11.63 7.03 4.02
CA GLU A 149 -12.47 8.03 4.67
C GLU A 149 -12.67 9.29 3.79
N TYR A 150 -12.16 9.25 2.56
CA TYR A 150 -12.35 10.32 1.60
C TYR A 150 -13.48 10.01 0.63
N ALA A 151 -14.10 11.07 0.13
CA ALA A 151 -15.12 11.01 -0.92
C ALA A 151 -14.78 12.07 -1.98
N TYR A 152 -15.14 11.78 -3.21
CA TYR A 152 -15.06 12.75 -4.30
C TYR A 152 -16.48 13.23 -4.65
N ASP A 153 -16.64 14.54 -4.85
CA ASP A 153 -17.94 15.16 -5.16
C ASP A 153 -18.61 14.64 -6.44
N PHE A 154 -17.86 13.95 -7.29
CA PHE A 154 -18.30 13.43 -8.58
C PHE A 154 -18.46 11.90 -8.60
N GLU A 155 -18.21 11.21 -7.50
CA GLU A 155 -18.36 9.76 -7.39
C GLU A 155 -19.57 9.41 -6.52
N ASP A 156 -20.38 8.46 -6.99
CA ASP A 156 -21.37 7.81 -6.14
C ASP A 156 -20.63 7.04 -5.04
N ILE A 157 -20.78 7.51 -3.81
CA ILE A 157 -20.13 6.87 -2.66
C ILE A 157 -20.88 5.57 -2.37
N PRO A 158 -20.22 4.39 -2.50
CA PRO A 158 -20.83 3.15 -2.09
C PRO A 158 -21.04 3.20 -0.57
N MET A 159 -22.27 3.34 -0.15
CA MET A 159 -22.61 3.35 1.28
C MET A 159 -22.81 1.90 1.76
N TYR A 160 -22.29 1.62 2.94
CA TYR A 160 -22.64 0.37 3.62
C TYR A 160 -24.15 0.31 3.88
N PRO A 161 -24.76 -0.89 3.81
CA PRO A 161 -26.13 -1.07 4.28
C PRO A 161 -26.26 -0.58 5.72
N HIS A 162 -27.32 0.18 6.02
CA HIS A 162 -27.50 0.80 7.34
C HIS A 162 -27.73 -0.20 8.49
N ASP A 163 -28.01 -1.45 8.16
CA ASP A 163 -28.26 -2.56 9.07
C ASP A 163 -27.07 -3.51 9.25
N VAL A 164 -25.95 -3.18 8.64
CA VAL A 164 -24.70 -3.97 8.71
C VAL A 164 -23.58 -3.12 9.28
N GLU A 165 -22.88 -3.63 10.28
CA GLU A 165 -21.65 -2.99 10.76
C GLU A 165 -20.49 -3.32 9.81
N PRO A 166 -19.75 -2.30 9.28
CA PRO A 166 -18.55 -2.54 8.49
C PRO A 166 -17.51 -3.34 9.27
N TRP A 167 -16.77 -4.20 8.60
CA TRP A 167 -15.68 -4.94 9.25
C TRP A 167 -14.45 -4.07 9.48
N GLU A 168 -14.27 -3.01 8.71
CA GLU A 168 -13.15 -2.09 8.83
C GLU A 168 -13.21 -1.35 10.18
N PRO A 169 -12.07 -1.24 10.89
CA PRO A 169 -12.08 -0.74 12.27
C PRO A 169 -12.33 0.76 12.40
N ASN A 170 -12.07 1.54 11.36
CA ASN A 170 -12.13 3.02 11.39
C ASN A 170 -13.47 3.62 10.98
N ILE A 171 -14.40 2.84 10.45
CA ILE A 171 -15.75 3.30 10.06
C ILE A 171 -16.84 2.53 10.81
N THR A 172 -18.04 3.10 10.93
CA THR A 172 -19.17 2.47 11.62
C THR A 172 -20.51 2.96 11.08
N THR A 173 -21.48 2.05 11.00
CA THR A 173 -22.91 2.34 10.84
C THR A 173 -23.64 2.47 12.19
N LYS A 174 -22.93 2.28 13.31
CA LYS A 174 -23.44 2.23 14.69
C LYS A 174 -24.31 1.01 15.02
N VAL A 175 -24.32 -0.01 14.18
CA VAL A 175 -25.05 -1.26 14.43
C VAL A 175 -24.36 -2.08 15.54
N ASP A 176 -23.04 -2.19 15.51
CA ASP A 176 -22.25 -2.83 16.57
C ASP A 176 -21.01 -2.01 16.93
N PHE A 177 -21.23 -0.75 17.22
CA PHE A 177 -20.16 0.23 17.49
C PHE A 177 -19.36 -0.08 18.75
N ARG A 178 -19.93 -0.78 19.71
CA ARG A 178 -19.27 -1.15 20.99
C ARG A 178 -17.97 -1.92 20.82
N ASN A 179 -17.85 -2.68 19.73
CA ASN A 179 -16.68 -3.49 19.43
C ASN A 179 -15.54 -2.69 18.75
N LYS A 180 -15.75 -1.39 18.52
CA LYS A 180 -14.77 -0.48 17.91
C LYS A 180 -14.29 0.56 18.92
N TRP A 181 -14.59 1.81 18.69
CA TRP A 181 -14.08 2.95 19.45
C TRP A 181 -15.18 3.77 20.17
N GLU A 182 -16.37 3.20 20.40
CA GLU A 182 -17.47 3.86 21.12
C GLU A 182 -17.04 4.38 22.49
N ASN A 183 -16.19 3.62 23.19
CA ASN A 183 -15.67 3.97 24.52
C ASN A 183 -14.72 5.17 24.51
N LEU A 184 -14.28 5.63 23.35
CA LEU A 184 -13.41 6.82 23.20
C LEU A 184 -14.21 8.09 22.92
N ILE A 185 -15.53 7.99 22.64
CA ILE A 185 -16.37 9.17 22.40
C ILE A 185 -16.45 10.01 23.67
N GLY A 186 -16.16 11.31 23.56
CA GLY A 186 -16.19 12.25 24.66
C GLY A 186 -14.97 12.22 25.60
N THR A 187 -13.99 11.38 25.29
CA THR A 187 -12.63 11.54 25.84
C THR A 187 -11.88 12.60 25.04
N ASP A 188 -10.83 13.21 25.62
CA ASP A 188 -10.03 14.26 24.95
C ASP A 188 -9.21 13.75 23.74
N SER A 189 -9.58 12.62 23.15
CA SER A 189 -9.04 12.19 21.87
C SER A 189 -9.53 13.19 20.82
N GLN A 190 -8.63 14.01 20.33
CA GLN A 190 -8.84 14.79 19.12
C GLN A 190 -8.98 13.79 17.96
N ALA A 191 -10.22 13.45 17.61
CA ALA A 191 -10.52 12.77 16.37
C ALA A 191 -10.58 13.82 15.25
#